data_532e3e1b12c2c895bc02250156b27734
#
_entry.id   532e3e1b12c2c895bc02250156b27734
#
_cell.length_a   1.000
_cell.length_b   1.000
_cell.length_c   1.000
_cell.angle_alpha   90.00
_cell.angle_beta   90.00
_cell.angle_gamma   90.00
#
_symmetry.space_group_name_H-M   'P 1'
#
loop_
_entity.id
_entity.type
_entity.pdbx_description
1 polymer ?
#
loop_
_entity_poly.entity_id
_entity_poly.type
_entity_poly.pdbx_seq_one_letter_code
_entity_poly.pdbx_strand_id
1 'polypeptide(L)' 'MKILFYGTRDYDQIFFDRLKPEYPDIEFTFLESNLYKETASLAAGYDGICAFVNADLGAEVIEELRHQGIRLILM' A
#
# COMPACT_ATOMS: atom_id res chain seq x y z
N MET A 1 11.37 1.89 6.57
CA MET A 1 10.17 2.38 5.89
C MET A 1 9.22 1.21 5.62
N LYS A 2 7.97 1.39 5.93
CA LYS A 2 6.95 0.35 5.72
C LYS A 2 6.00 0.78 4.62
N ILE A 3 5.83 -0.07 3.62
CA ILE A 3 4.97 0.20 2.47
C ILE A 3 3.89 -0.88 2.40
N LEU A 4 2.64 -0.46 2.29
CA LEU A 4 1.50 -1.35 2.14
C LEU A 4 1.03 -1.34 0.70
N PHE A 5 0.96 -2.52 0.09
CA PHE A 5 0.49 -2.70 -1.28
C PHE A 5 -0.96 -3.17 -1.26
N TYR A 6 -1.83 -2.43 -1.91
CA TYR A 6 -3.25 -2.78 -2.05
C TYR A 6 -3.50 -3.45 -3.41
N GLY A 7 -4.42 -4.40 -3.42
CA GLY A 7 -4.86 -5.03 -4.66
C GLY A 7 -3.85 -5.95 -5.29
N THR A 8 -2.97 -6.55 -4.49
CA THR A 8 -1.94 -7.44 -5.02
C THR A 8 -2.50 -8.81 -5.36
N ARG A 9 -1.86 -9.44 -6.32
CA ARG A 9 -2.11 -10.83 -6.71
C ARG A 9 -0.90 -11.66 -6.36
N ASP A 10 -1.04 -12.98 -6.41
CA ASP A 10 0.05 -13.89 -6.06
C ASP A 10 1.31 -13.62 -6.89
N TYR A 11 1.16 -13.38 -8.18
CA TYR A 11 2.31 -13.13 -9.04
C TYR A 11 2.99 -11.80 -8.73
N ASP A 12 2.24 -10.80 -8.27
CA ASP A 12 2.81 -9.52 -7.84
C ASP A 12 3.69 -9.72 -6.61
N GLN A 13 3.21 -10.51 -5.65
CA GLN A 13 3.94 -10.80 -4.43
C GLN A 13 5.25 -11.53 -4.73
N ILE A 14 5.24 -12.51 -5.62
CA ILE A 14 6.44 -13.23 -6.03
C ILE A 14 7.47 -12.27 -6.62
N PHE A 15 7.02 -11.36 -7.47
CA PHE A 15 7.89 -10.36 -8.08
C PHE A 15 8.55 -9.47 -7.03
N PHE A 16 7.75 -8.94 -6.10
CA PHE A 16 8.29 -8.06 -5.06
C PHE A 16 9.15 -8.79 -4.06
N ASP A 17 8.87 -10.06 -3.77
CA ASP A 17 9.72 -10.86 -2.89
C ASP A 17 11.13 -11.01 -3.45
N ARG A 18 11.27 -11.04 -4.76
CA ARG A 18 12.59 -11.08 -5.40
C ARG A 18 13.35 -9.77 -5.24
N LEU A 19 12.64 -8.65 -5.08
CA LEU A 19 13.26 -7.34 -4.92
C LEU A 19 13.64 -7.03 -3.48
N LYS A 20 13.05 -7.71 -2.50
CA LYS A 20 13.32 -7.45 -1.09
C LYS A 20 14.79 -7.45 -0.71
N PRO A 21 15.62 -8.40 -1.18
CA PRO A 21 17.05 -8.39 -0.82
C PRO A 21 17.80 -7.16 -1.30
N GLU A 22 17.29 -6.48 -2.34
CA GLU A 22 17.91 -5.27 -2.87
C GLU A 22 17.54 -4.03 -2.08
N TYR A 23 16.45 -4.11 -1.28
CA TYR A 23 15.92 -2.99 -0.51
C TYR A 23 15.66 -3.42 0.94
N PRO A 24 16.73 -3.75 1.70
CA PRO A 24 16.55 -4.31 3.05
C PRO A 24 15.94 -3.33 4.05
N ASP A 25 15.99 -2.03 3.77
CA ASP A 25 15.44 -1.00 4.65
C ASP A 25 13.95 -0.77 4.44
N ILE A 26 13.33 -1.45 3.47
CA ILE A 26 11.93 -1.29 3.16
C ILE A 26 11.19 -2.57 3.49
N GLU A 27 10.17 -2.47 4.34
CA GLU A 27 9.27 -3.58 4.62
C GLU A 27 8.06 -3.47 3.71
N PHE A 28 7.77 -4.54 2.97
CA PHE A 28 6.62 -4.62 2.09
C PHE A 28 5.56 -5.52 2.70
N THR A 29 4.33 -5.03 2.77
CA THR A 29 3.17 -5.82 3.18
C THR A 29 2.16 -5.80 2.03
N PHE A 30 1.55 -6.95 1.76
CA PHE A 30 0.68 -7.12 0.62
C PHE A 30 -0.74 -7.44 1.07
N LEU A 31 -1.71 -6.73 0.50
CA LEU A 31 -3.13 -7.00 0.70
C LEU A 31 -3.78 -7.33 -0.63
N GLU A 32 -4.61 -8.37 -0.65
CA GLU A 32 -5.39 -8.70 -1.83
C GLU A 32 -6.53 -7.70 -2.04
N SER A 33 -7.02 -7.11 -0.96
CA SER A 33 -8.10 -6.11 -1.03
C SER A 33 -7.65 -4.85 -1.73
N ASN A 34 -8.53 -4.28 -2.54
CA ASN A 34 -8.27 -3.01 -3.19
C ASN A 34 -8.35 -1.85 -2.18
N LEU A 35 -7.78 -0.72 -2.56
CA LEU A 35 -7.87 0.49 -1.76
C LEU A 35 -9.21 1.16 -1.99
N TYR A 36 -9.96 1.33 -0.91
CA TYR A 36 -11.17 2.13 -0.86
C TYR A 36 -11.35 2.57 0.60
N LYS A 37 -12.42 3.33 0.87
CA LYS A 37 -12.60 3.96 2.17
C LYS A 37 -12.47 2.97 3.34
N GLU A 38 -13.08 1.81 3.22
CA GLU A 38 -13.10 0.81 4.28
C GLU A 38 -11.76 0.16 4.54
N THR A 39 -10.89 0.09 3.53
CA THR A 39 -9.56 -0.51 3.68
C THR A 39 -8.45 0.51 3.92
N ALA A 40 -8.75 1.81 3.75
CA ALA A 40 -7.74 2.85 3.97
C ALA A 40 -7.21 2.87 5.40
N SER A 41 -8.05 2.53 6.38
CA SER A 41 -7.65 2.48 7.78
C SER A 41 -6.59 1.41 8.06
N LEU A 42 -6.47 0.40 7.20
CA LEU A 42 -5.47 -0.64 7.35
C LEU A 42 -4.04 -0.12 7.13
N ALA A 43 -3.91 1.09 6.59
CA ALA A 43 -2.61 1.72 6.39
C ALA A 43 -1.99 2.28 7.66
N ALA A 44 -2.67 2.18 8.80
CA ALA A 44 -2.15 2.67 10.07
C ALA A 44 -0.79 2.01 10.38
N GLY A 45 0.20 2.82 10.71
CA GLY A 45 1.54 2.33 11.03
C GLY A 45 2.46 2.19 9.83
N TYR A 46 1.97 2.46 8.62
CA TYR A 46 2.79 2.44 7.42
C TYR A 46 3.23 3.85 7.03
N ASP A 47 4.35 3.94 6.33
CA ASP A 47 4.87 5.22 5.84
C ASP A 47 4.31 5.59 4.47
N GLY A 48 4.02 4.57 3.66
CA GLY A 48 3.48 4.78 2.34
C GLY A 48 2.60 3.63 1.89
N ILE A 49 1.89 3.84 0.81
CA ILE A 49 1.08 2.82 0.17
C ILE A 49 1.40 2.76 -1.31
N CYS A 50 1.16 1.59 -1.90
CA CYS A 50 1.17 1.42 -3.34
C CYS A 50 -0.22 0.92 -3.75
N ALA A 51 -0.85 1.63 -4.67
CA ALA A 51 -2.18 1.32 -5.14
C ALA A 51 -2.13 0.97 -6.64
N PHE A 52 -2.98 0.04 -7.04
CA PHE A 52 -3.06 -0.38 -8.43
C PHE A 52 -4.30 0.21 -9.10
N VAL A 53 -4.52 -0.14 -10.37
CA VAL A 53 -5.51 0.53 -11.22
C VAL A 53 -6.94 0.53 -10.69
N ASN A 54 -7.28 -0.42 -9.83
CA ASN A 54 -8.63 -0.52 -9.26
C ASN A 54 -8.78 0.25 -7.94
N ALA A 55 -7.75 0.98 -7.53
CA ALA A 55 -7.80 1.73 -6.27
C ALA A 55 -8.72 2.94 -6.38
N ASP A 56 -9.43 3.21 -5.29
CA ASP A 56 -10.21 4.43 -5.15
C ASP A 56 -9.33 5.50 -4.49
N LEU A 57 -9.01 6.55 -5.23
CA LEU A 57 -8.24 7.68 -4.73
C LEU A 57 -9.07 8.95 -4.64
N GLY A 58 -10.35 8.80 -4.34
CA GLY A 58 -11.23 9.93 -4.08
C GLY A 58 -10.85 10.69 -2.81
N ALA A 59 -11.47 11.85 -2.60
CA ALA A 59 -11.12 12.74 -1.50
C ALA A 59 -11.22 12.07 -0.13
N GLU A 60 -12.23 11.23 0.09
CA GLU A 60 -12.43 10.55 1.37
C GLU A 60 -11.30 9.57 1.68
N VAL A 61 -10.85 8.84 0.66
CA VAL A 61 -9.77 7.87 0.82
C VAL A 61 -8.46 8.59 1.11
N ILE A 62 -8.16 9.65 0.38
CA ILE A 62 -6.95 10.45 0.58
C ILE A 62 -6.94 11.05 1.98
N GLU A 63 -8.07 11.56 2.44
CA GLU A 63 -8.21 12.12 3.79
C GLU A 63 -7.91 11.07 4.85
N GLU A 64 -8.48 9.86 4.69
CA GLU A 64 -8.24 8.77 5.64
C GLU A 64 -6.78 8.35 5.66
N LEU A 65 -6.14 8.24 4.50
CA LEU A 65 -4.72 7.92 4.43
C LEU A 65 -3.87 8.97 5.14
N ARG A 66 -4.21 10.22 4.97
CA ARG A 66 -3.53 11.32 5.66
C ARG A 66 -3.67 11.19 7.17
N HIS A 67 -4.86 10.83 7.67
CA HIS A 67 -5.10 10.58 9.08
C HIS A 67 -4.24 9.45 9.63
N GLN A 68 -3.95 8.45 8.79
CA GLN A 68 -3.12 7.32 9.20
C GLN A 68 -1.62 7.64 9.14
N GLY A 69 -1.26 8.84 8.72
CA GLY A 69 0.14 9.26 8.69
C GLY A 69 0.88 8.86 7.41
N ILE A 70 0.16 8.53 6.36
CA ILE A 70 0.78 8.13 5.09
C ILE A 70 1.44 9.35 4.45
N ARG A 71 2.70 9.21 4.07
CA ARG A 71 3.49 10.28 3.44
C ARG A 71 3.70 10.07 1.94
N LEU A 72 3.53 8.83 1.48
CA LEU A 72 3.87 8.47 0.11
C LEU A 72 2.76 7.62 -0.49
N ILE A 73 2.30 8.00 -1.67
CA ILE A 73 1.32 7.23 -2.42
C ILE A 73 1.93 6.94 -3.78
N LEU A 74 2.11 5.65 -4.07
CA LEU A 74 2.65 5.18 -5.34
C LEU A 74 1.53 4.55 -6.17
N MET A 75 1.57 4.77 -7.46
CA MET A 75 0.56 4.23 -8.36
C MET A 75 1.20 3.54 -9.55
#